data_30a49c944b895aa0e3caebe8378ebda3
#
_entry.id   30a49c944b895aa0e3caebe8378ebda3
#
_cell.length_a   1.000
_cell.length_b   1.000
_cell.length_c   1.000
_cell.angle_alpha   90.00
_cell.angle_beta   90.00
_cell.angle_gamma   90.00
#
_symmetry.space_group_name_H-M   'P 1'
#
loop_
_entity.id
_entity.type
_entity.pdbx_description
1 polymer ?
#
loop_
_entity_poly.entity_id
_entity_poly.type
_entity_poly.pdbx_seq_one_letter_code
_entity_poly.pdbx_strand_id
1 'polypeptide(L)'
;MKRVLGPSLAAILVAGIAVAQSPSIPKPPETPKRPVTDEYHGVTVRDDYRWLEDWSDPETKRWSTAENAYARAYLDRLPARAAIKERFKQLISESSANYSRLEFRGGVLFALRHQPPQQQAVLVTLRSAGDPGSARIVFDPNAASRTGSLAVDYYSASLDGKYVAAAVSEGGSEDASARVFEVGSSKELTDVVPRVNFATAGGSIAWKADDSGFYYTRYPQGNERLAEDLNFYQQVYFHKLGTDSKQDSYVIGREFPRIAETQLRMSEDGRWLLAAVANGDGGEFAHYVMDASGKWMQVTHFEDGVVSVQFGPKDELYLLSVKGAPRGRVLRLETPTEPLSKAKLIVAQSSGEGAEENRASIESIVTAGDSLFVTDIVGGPSRLRVFDDRGTLLTTIEPPVSAIGQVVPLGGSDALLLVASYLEPPAWLQFDHEQQKLAKTGLVMTSASRFDDAEVIRAYAASKDGTRVPLNIVRRKGTKLDGTNPTLLYGYGGYSISEKPRFLGARTRVWLDQGGVYVLTNLRGGGEYGVEWHKAGNLTKKQNVFDDFLACAQYLIDQKYTTPQHLAILGGSNGGLLMGA
;
A
#
# COMPACT_ATOMS: atom_id res chain seq x y z
N MET A 1 -48.06 -75.94 36.93
CA MET A 1 -48.26 -74.60 36.37
C MET A 1 -47.09 -74.25 35.46
N LYS A 2 -47.30 -74.44 34.17
CA LYS A 2 -46.26 -74.17 33.15
C LYS A 2 -46.51 -72.75 32.60
N ARG A 3 -45.53 -71.86 32.69
CA ARG A 3 -45.53 -70.54 31.99
C ARG A 3 -44.81 -70.71 30.65
N VAL A 4 -45.52 -70.41 29.60
CA VAL A 4 -45.03 -70.34 28.23
C VAL A 4 -44.41 -68.98 28.01
N LEU A 5 -43.15 -68.91 27.60
CA LEU A 5 -42.47 -67.72 27.11
C LEU A 5 -42.63 -67.67 25.58
N GLY A 6 -43.23 -66.57 25.11
CA GLY A 6 -43.30 -66.22 23.67
C GLY A 6 -42.07 -65.46 23.22
N PRO A 7 -41.65 -65.56 21.96
CA PRO A 7 -40.47 -64.85 21.45
C PRO A 7 -40.79 -63.39 21.06
N SER A 8 -40.02 -62.46 21.60
CA SER A 8 -40.04 -61.05 21.19
C SER A 8 -39.30 -60.88 19.87
N LEU A 9 -39.99 -60.46 18.83
CA LEU A 9 -39.38 -59.96 17.57
C LEU A 9 -38.74 -58.58 17.82
N ALA A 10 -37.43 -58.51 17.74
CA ALA A 10 -36.71 -57.25 17.69
C ALA A 10 -36.69 -56.73 16.23
N ALA A 11 -37.44 -55.70 15.97
CA ALA A 11 -37.38 -54.98 14.69
C ALA A 11 -36.11 -54.15 14.64
N ILE A 12 -35.16 -54.48 13.78
CA ILE A 12 -33.96 -53.70 13.48
C ILE A 12 -34.38 -52.56 12.50
N LEU A 13 -34.45 -51.33 13.02
CA LEU A 13 -34.59 -50.14 12.20
C LEU A 13 -33.25 -49.87 11.53
N VAL A 14 -33.10 -50.16 10.25
CA VAL A 14 -31.98 -49.72 9.43
C VAL A 14 -32.25 -48.25 9.06
N ALA A 15 -31.65 -47.33 9.82
CA ALA A 15 -31.61 -45.92 9.44
C ALA A 15 -30.69 -45.78 8.22
N GLY A 16 -31.28 -45.64 7.06
CA GLY A 16 -30.54 -45.29 5.84
C GLY A 16 -29.86 -43.94 6.01
N ILE A 17 -28.54 -43.93 6.08
CA ILE A 17 -27.75 -42.71 5.96
C ILE A 17 -27.96 -42.22 4.52
N ALA A 18 -28.81 -41.21 4.36
CA ALA A 18 -28.90 -40.46 3.12
C ALA A 18 -27.55 -39.74 2.95
N VAL A 19 -26.68 -40.27 2.11
CA VAL A 19 -25.50 -39.56 1.62
C VAL A 19 -26.05 -38.36 0.84
N ALA A 20 -26.01 -37.17 1.44
CA ALA A 20 -26.31 -35.93 0.76
C ALA A 20 -25.36 -35.84 -0.44
N GLN A 21 -25.90 -36.03 -1.64
CA GLN A 21 -25.14 -35.79 -2.87
C GLN A 21 -24.66 -34.33 -2.82
N SER A 22 -23.35 -34.15 -2.84
CA SER A 22 -22.76 -32.82 -3.03
C SER A 22 -23.42 -32.17 -4.25
N PRO A 23 -23.94 -30.94 -4.16
CA PRO A 23 -24.62 -30.33 -5.28
C PRO A 23 -23.65 -30.30 -6.47
N SER A 24 -24.09 -30.79 -7.62
CA SER A 24 -23.28 -30.79 -8.84
C SER A 24 -22.92 -29.33 -9.16
N ILE A 25 -21.63 -29.08 -9.33
CA ILE A 25 -21.14 -27.78 -9.76
C ILE A 25 -21.73 -27.52 -11.14
N PRO A 26 -22.42 -26.38 -11.38
CA PRO A 26 -22.86 -26.01 -12.72
C PRO A 26 -21.68 -26.00 -13.68
N LYS A 27 -21.89 -26.24 -14.96
CA LYS A 27 -20.85 -26.03 -15.96
C LYS A 27 -20.63 -24.53 -16.16
N PRO A 28 -19.36 -24.08 -16.30
CA PRO A 28 -19.10 -22.69 -16.66
C PRO A 28 -19.70 -22.36 -18.03
N PRO A 29 -20.02 -21.09 -18.32
CA PRO A 29 -20.40 -20.65 -19.65
C PRO A 29 -19.35 -21.01 -20.69
N GLU A 30 -19.77 -21.26 -21.92
CA GLU A 30 -18.81 -21.47 -23.01
C GLU A 30 -18.05 -20.17 -23.30
N THR A 31 -16.72 -20.29 -23.42
CA THR A 31 -15.83 -19.20 -23.82
C THR A 31 -15.27 -19.52 -25.21
N PRO A 32 -15.83 -18.93 -26.29
CA PRO A 32 -15.39 -19.22 -27.64
C PRO A 32 -13.92 -18.85 -27.87
N LYS A 33 -13.16 -19.79 -28.47
CA LYS A 33 -11.79 -19.54 -28.88
C LYS A 33 -11.77 -18.76 -30.19
N ARG A 34 -11.10 -17.61 -30.19
CA ARG A 34 -10.90 -16.74 -31.36
C ARG A 34 -9.40 -16.43 -31.47
N PRO A 35 -8.61 -17.34 -32.07
CA PRO A 35 -7.16 -17.22 -32.04
C PRO A 35 -6.68 -15.97 -32.78
N VAL A 36 -5.85 -15.21 -32.09
CA VAL A 36 -5.01 -14.13 -32.64
C VAL A 36 -3.57 -14.53 -32.44
N THR A 37 -2.71 -14.16 -33.38
CA THR A 37 -1.31 -14.52 -33.35
C THR A 37 -0.45 -13.26 -33.45
N ASP A 38 0.49 -13.10 -32.52
CA ASP A 38 1.51 -12.06 -32.51
C ASP A 38 2.90 -12.68 -32.59
N GLU A 39 3.87 -11.90 -33.01
CA GLU A 39 5.27 -12.27 -32.97
C GLU A 39 6.04 -11.32 -32.05
N TYR A 40 6.72 -11.89 -31.03
CA TYR A 40 7.58 -11.17 -30.11
C TYR A 40 9.00 -11.73 -30.18
N HIS A 41 9.96 -10.91 -30.58
CA HIS A 41 11.39 -11.31 -30.68
C HIS A 41 11.60 -12.61 -31.47
N GLY A 42 10.85 -12.80 -32.57
CA GLY A 42 10.91 -13.99 -33.40
C GLY A 42 10.17 -15.22 -32.83
N VAL A 43 9.42 -15.05 -31.73
CA VAL A 43 8.58 -16.10 -31.14
C VAL A 43 7.12 -15.81 -31.43
N THR A 44 6.46 -16.76 -32.08
CA THR A 44 5.01 -16.69 -32.35
C THR A 44 4.22 -17.03 -31.08
N VAL A 45 3.39 -16.10 -30.63
CA VAL A 45 2.49 -16.28 -29.48
C VAL A 45 1.05 -16.28 -29.97
N ARG A 46 0.30 -17.32 -29.61
CA ARG A 46 -1.12 -17.44 -29.91
C ARG A 46 -1.96 -17.14 -28.69
N ASP A 47 -2.94 -16.24 -28.81
CA ASP A 47 -3.94 -15.92 -27.81
C ASP A 47 -5.33 -16.28 -28.33
N ASP A 48 -6.01 -17.21 -27.64
CA ASP A 48 -7.33 -17.69 -28.02
C ASP A 48 -8.46 -16.77 -27.53
N TYR A 49 -8.16 -15.83 -26.62
CA TYR A 49 -9.17 -15.08 -25.86
C TYR A 49 -8.99 -13.56 -25.88
N ARG A 50 -8.19 -13.01 -26.77
CA ARG A 50 -7.95 -11.57 -26.90
C ARG A 50 -9.24 -10.74 -27.03
N TRP A 51 -10.32 -11.31 -27.59
CA TRP A 51 -11.60 -10.65 -27.72
C TRP A 51 -12.22 -10.24 -26.37
N LEU A 52 -11.81 -10.83 -25.25
CA LEU A 52 -12.24 -10.45 -23.90
C LEU A 52 -11.64 -9.13 -23.41
N GLU A 53 -10.61 -8.60 -24.06
CA GLU A 53 -9.98 -7.32 -23.71
C GLU A 53 -10.85 -6.13 -24.11
N ASP A 54 -11.71 -6.27 -25.12
CA ASP A 54 -12.62 -5.20 -25.53
C ASP A 54 -13.85 -5.15 -24.62
N TRP A 55 -13.74 -4.32 -23.57
CA TRP A 55 -14.87 -4.08 -22.66
C TRP A 55 -16.02 -3.30 -23.30
N SER A 56 -15.83 -2.65 -24.46
CA SER A 56 -16.90 -1.96 -25.19
C SER A 56 -17.82 -2.95 -25.89
N ASP A 57 -17.34 -4.15 -26.25
CA ASP A 57 -18.10 -5.20 -26.93
C ASP A 57 -19.27 -5.71 -26.04
N PRO A 58 -20.51 -5.66 -26.52
CA PRO A 58 -21.66 -6.25 -25.83
C PRO A 58 -21.52 -7.76 -25.56
N GLU A 59 -20.76 -8.50 -26.37
CA GLU A 59 -20.52 -9.93 -26.16
C GLU A 59 -19.63 -10.18 -24.97
N THR A 60 -18.53 -9.42 -24.82
CA THR A 60 -17.67 -9.44 -23.64
C THR A 60 -18.46 -9.17 -22.36
N LYS A 61 -19.34 -8.17 -22.37
CA LYS A 61 -20.22 -7.86 -21.23
C LYS A 61 -21.20 -9.00 -20.91
N ARG A 62 -21.80 -9.63 -21.95
CA ARG A 62 -22.69 -10.78 -21.75
C ARG A 62 -21.95 -11.97 -21.17
N TRP A 63 -20.74 -12.27 -21.68
CA TRP A 63 -19.90 -13.33 -21.14
C TRP A 63 -19.55 -13.09 -19.67
N SER A 64 -19.07 -11.89 -19.33
CA SER A 64 -18.76 -11.51 -17.95
C SER A 64 -19.97 -11.63 -17.01
N THR A 65 -21.16 -11.22 -17.47
CA THR A 65 -22.41 -11.36 -16.72
C THR A 65 -22.77 -12.83 -16.46
N ALA A 66 -22.59 -13.68 -17.48
CA ALA A 66 -22.86 -15.12 -17.37
C ALA A 66 -21.87 -15.80 -16.42
N GLU A 67 -20.58 -15.46 -16.48
CA GLU A 67 -19.56 -15.96 -15.54
C GLU A 67 -19.84 -15.53 -14.10
N ASN A 68 -20.25 -14.27 -13.89
CA ASN A 68 -20.67 -13.81 -12.57
C ASN A 68 -21.89 -14.60 -12.05
N ALA A 69 -22.91 -14.83 -12.90
CA ALA A 69 -24.08 -15.62 -12.51
C ALA A 69 -23.70 -17.07 -12.13
N TYR A 70 -22.79 -17.70 -12.90
CA TYR A 70 -22.25 -19.01 -12.62
C TYR A 70 -21.50 -19.04 -11.27
N ALA A 71 -20.56 -18.09 -11.07
CA ALA A 71 -19.80 -18.00 -9.83
C ALA A 71 -20.71 -17.77 -8.62
N ARG A 72 -21.71 -16.90 -8.74
CA ARG A 72 -22.71 -16.65 -7.69
C ARG A 72 -23.54 -17.89 -7.40
N ALA A 73 -24.00 -18.60 -8.43
CA ALA A 73 -24.78 -19.83 -8.27
C ALA A 73 -24.01 -20.92 -7.51
N TYR A 74 -22.68 -20.98 -7.67
CA TYR A 74 -21.81 -21.88 -6.91
C TYR A 74 -21.57 -21.37 -5.47
N LEU A 75 -21.07 -20.15 -5.32
CA LEU A 75 -20.66 -19.59 -4.02
C LEU A 75 -21.84 -19.45 -3.05
N ASP A 76 -23.03 -19.08 -3.53
CA ASP A 76 -24.20 -18.86 -2.68
C ASP A 76 -24.76 -20.16 -2.10
N ARG A 77 -24.39 -21.31 -2.64
CA ARG A 77 -24.77 -22.65 -2.12
C ARG A 77 -23.84 -23.21 -1.07
N LEU A 78 -22.66 -22.58 -0.86
CA LEU A 78 -21.69 -23.09 0.12
C LEU A 78 -22.26 -23.00 1.54
N PRO A 79 -22.32 -24.11 2.28
CA PRO A 79 -23.01 -24.18 3.59
C PRO A 79 -22.44 -23.18 4.62
N ALA A 80 -21.11 -22.97 4.60
CA ALA A 80 -20.43 -22.08 5.53
C ALA A 80 -20.62 -20.59 5.21
N ARG A 81 -21.07 -20.23 4.00
CA ARG A 81 -21.07 -18.84 3.51
C ARG A 81 -21.87 -17.88 4.38
N ALA A 82 -23.06 -18.28 4.80
CA ALA A 82 -23.94 -17.43 5.61
C ALA A 82 -23.30 -17.13 6.98
N ALA A 83 -22.76 -18.14 7.65
CA ALA A 83 -22.09 -17.99 8.94
C ALA A 83 -20.81 -17.13 8.84
N ILE A 84 -19.99 -17.35 7.79
CA ILE A 84 -18.78 -16.56 7.52
C ILE A 84 -19.16 -15.09 7.26
N LYS A 85 -20.18 -14.84 6.44
CA LYS A 85 -20.65 -13.47 6.13
C LYS A 85 -21.12 -12.74 7.39
N GLU A 86 -21.92 -13.39 8.23
CA GLU A 86 -22.43 -12.78 9.46
C GLU A 86 -21.30 -12.50 10.47
N ARG A 87 -20.38 -13.47 10.65
CA ARG A 87 -19.20 -13.28 11.50
C ARG A 87 -18.33 -12.12 11.00
N PHE A 88 -18.09 -12.05 9.69
CA PHE A 88 -17.31 -10.98 9.07
C PHE A 88 -17.96 -9.62 9.28
N LYS A 89 -19.29 -9.53 9.06
CA LYS A 89 -20.07 -8.31 9.28
C LYS A 89 -19.98 -7.84 10.74
N GLN A 90 -20.15 -8.74 11.71
CA GLN A 90 -19.99 -8.43 13.13
C GLN A 90 -18.60 -7.84 13.42
N LEU A 91 -17.53 -8.51 12.99
CA LEU A 91 -16.16 -8.09 13.25
C LEU A 91 -15.84 -6.71 12.65
N ILE A 92 -16.44 -6.36 11.50
CA ILE A 92 -16.23 -5.04 10.89
C ILE A 92 -17.06 -3.97 11.59
N SER A 93 -18.36 -4.22 11.85
CA SER A 93 -19.26 -3.21 12.38
C SER A 93 -18.91 -2.74 13.79
N GLU A 94 -18.21 -3.57 14.57
CA GLU A 94 -17.74 -3.25 15.92
C GLU A 94 -16.34 -2.59 15.96
N SER A 95 -15.75 -2.27 14.80
CA SER A 95 -14.48 -1.56 14.75
C SER A 95 -14.67 -0.04 14.90
N SER A 96 -13.75 0.61 15.61
CA SER A 96 -13.75 2.08 15.73
C SER A 96 -13.26 2.76 14.44
N ALA A 97 -13.27 4.09 14.45
CA ALA A 97 -12.67 4.88 13.39
C ALA A 97 -11.19 4.54 13.21
N ASN A 98 -10.76 4.48 11.95
CA ASN A 98 -9.36 4.44 11.56
C ASN A 98 -9.01 5.77 10.87
N TYR A 99 -7.86 6.34 11.24
CA TYR A 99 -7.33 7.56 10.66
C TYR A 99 -6.09 7.24 9.84
N SER A 100 -6.05 7.71 8.61
CA SER A 100 -4.94 7.47 7.67
C SER A 100 -4.57 8.74 6.91
N ARG A 101 -3.44 8.72 6.23
CA ARG A 101 -2.93 9.84 5.42
C ARG A 101 -2.89 11.16 6.19
N LEU A 102 -2.37 11.14 7.42
CA LEU A 102 -2.27 12.34 8.23
C LEU A 102 -1.34 13.36 7.58
N GLU A 103 -1.71 14.62 7.63
CA GLU A 103 -0.90 15.77 7.22
C GLU A 103 -1.10 16.91 8.22
N PHE A 104 -0.01 17.53 8.67
CA PHE A 104 -0.07 18.67 9.59
C PHE A 104 0.36 19.94 8.86
N ARG A 105 -0.55 20.93 8.79
CA ARG A 105 -0.31 22.22 8.11
C ARG A 105 -1.00 23.34 8.87
N GLY A 106 -0.29 24.46 9.05
CA GLY A 106 -0.86 25.66 9.67
C GLY A 106 -1.45 25.43 11.07
N GLY A 107 -0.89 24.49 11.85
CA GLY A 107 -1.43 24.12 13.15
C GLY A 107 -2.67 23.20 13.11
N VAL A 108 -3.07 22.72 11.94
CA VAL A 108 -4.23 21.85 11.73
C VAL A 108 -3.77 20.44 11.33
N LEU A 109 -4.33 19.42 11.96
CA LEU A 109 -4.09 18.03 11.60
C LEU A 109 -5.21 17.56 10.68
N PHE A 110 -4.86 17.25 9.42
CA PHE A 110 -5.76 16.67 8.43
C PHE A 110 -5.66 15.14 8.46
N ALA A 111 -6.75 14.45 8.12
CA ALA A 111 -6.77 12.98 8.02
C ALA A 111 -7.91 12.49 7.12
N LEU A 112 -7.75 11.29 6.56
CA LEU A 112 -8.85 10.47 6.07
C LEU A 112 -9.34 9.58 7.22
N ARG A 113 -10.59 9.79 7.65
CA ARG A 113 -11.24 9.00 8.70
C ARG A 113 -12.22 8.01 8.09
N HIS A 114 -11.97 6.72 8.27
CA HIS A 114 -12.91 5.66 7.90
C HIS A 114 -13.58 5.10 9.16
N GLN A 115 -14.90 5.21 9.23
CA GLN A 115 -15.73 4.74 10.34
C GLN A 115 -16.81 3.78 9.84
N PRO A 116 -16.76 2.48 10.15
CA PRO A 116 -17.85 1.57 9.81
C PRO A 116 -19.19 2.06 10.42
N PRO A 117 -20.35 1.92 9.76
CA PRO A 117 -20.54 1.20 8.48
C PRO A 117 -20.36 2.06 7.21
N GLN A 118 -19.79 3.27 7.30
CA GLN A 118 -19.51 4.10 6.12
C GLN A 118 -18.65 3.32 5.11
N GLN A 119 -18.94 3.48 3.84
CA GLN A 119 -18.22 2.80 2.76
C GLN A 119 -16.90 3.50 2.42
N GLN A 120 -16.91 4.82 2.43
CA GLN A 120 -15.80 5.66 2.02
C GLN A 120 -15.22 6.44 3.21
N ALA A 121 -13.91 6.67 3.16
CA ALA A 121 -13.25 7.54 4.12
C ALA A 121 -13.66 9.02 3.92
N VAL A 122 -13.78 9.74 5.01
CA VAL A 122 -14.19 11.14 5.07
C VAL A 122 -12.96 12.01 5.32
N LEU A 123 -12.78 13.08 4.58
CA LEU A 123 -11.73 14.07 4.85
C LEU A 123 -12.12 14.92 6.05
N VAL A 124 -11.29 14.88 7.08
CA VAL A 124 -11.52 15.59 8.35
C VAL A 124 -10.30 16.42 8.75
N THR A 125 -10.54 17.41 9.62
CA THR A 125 -9.50 18.09 10.38
C THR A 125 -9.66 17.79 11.86
N LEU A 126 -8.54 17.80 12.61
CA LEU A 126 -8.49 17.66 14.06
C LEU A 126 -7.59 18.75 14.65
N ARG A 127 -7.83 19.11 15.91
CA ARG A 127 -6.96 20.04 16.66
C ARG A 127 -5.63 19.38 17.03
N SER A 128 -5.66 18.09 17.35
CA SER A 128 -4.46 17.30 17.65
C SER A 128 -4.77 15.80 17.57
N ALA A 129 -3.71 14.99 17.51
CA ALA A 129 -3.83 13.53 17.59
C ALA A 129 -4.32 13.03 18.96
N GLY A 130 -4.22 13.85 20.02
CA GLY A 130 -4.73 13.53 21.36
C GLY A 130 -6.24 13.73 21.53
N ASP A 131 -6.88 14.45 20.59
CA ASP A 131 -8.31 14.83 20.69
C ASP A 131 -9.10 14.41 19.44
N PRO A 132 -9.38 13.11 19.25
CA PRO A 132 -10.18 12.63 18.11
C PRO A 132 -11.62 13.17 18.12
N GLY A 133 -12.14 13.63 19.29
CA GLY A 133 -13.45 14.25 19.42
C GLY A 133 -13.54 15.63 18.76
N SER A 134 -12.40 16.27 18.46
CA SER A 134 -12.35 17.54 17.74
C SER A 134 -12.53 17.41 16.22
N ALA A 135 -12.70 16.20 15.70
CA ALA A 135 -12.80 15.96 14.27
C ALA A 135 -13.95 16.74 13.63
N ARG A 136 -13.62 17.58 12.62
CA ARG A 136 -14.58 18.31 11.80
C ARG A 136 -14.51 17.79 10.37
N ILE A 137 -15.66 17.55 9.77
CA ILE A 137 -15.74 17.10 8.37
C ILE A 137 -15.47 18.29 7.45
N VAL A 138 -14.52 18.09 6.52
CA VAL A 138 -14.26 18.99 5.40
C VAL A 138 -15.02 18.49 4.17
N PHE A 139 -14.92 17.19 3.84
CA PHE A 139 -15.64 16.59 2.74
C PHE A 139 -16.06 15.15 3.06
N ASP A 140 -17.34 14.83 2.85
CA ASP A 140 -17.90 13.48 3.02
C ASP A 140 -18.37 12.93 1.66
N PRO A 141 -17.62 12.02 1.03
CA PRO A 141 -18.01 11.42 -0.24
C PRO A 141 -19.25 10.53 -0.11
N ASN A 142 -19.55 9.98 1.09
CA ASN A 142 -20.75 9.18 1.32
C ASN A 142 -22.03 10.04 1.25
N ALA A 143 -21.96 11.30 1.69
CA ALA A 143 -23.07 12.25 1.60
C ALA A 143 -23.19 12.84 0.17
N ALA A 144 -22.06 13.01 -0.53
CA ALA A 144 -22.01 13.57 -1.88
C ALA A 144 -22.50 12.60 -2.98
N SER A 145 -22.48 11.29 -2.72
CA SER A 145 -22.91 10.26 -3.66
C SER A 145 -23.95 9.33 -3.05
N ARG A 146 -25.14 9.21 -3.69
CA ARG A 146 -26.18 8.26 -3.27
C ARG A 146 -25.79 6.80 -3.50
N THR A 147 -24.88 6.54 -4.42
CA THR A 147 -24.41 5.20 -4.77
C THR A 147 -23.20 4.76 -3.94
N GLY A 148 -22.57 5.69 -3.19
CA GLY A 148 -21.32 5.45 -2.47
C GLY A 148 -20.13 5.24 -3.41
N SER A 149 -20.24 5.69 -4.66
CA SER A 149 -19.23 5.48 -5.70
C SER A 149 -18.08 6.49 -5.65
N LEU A 150 -18.26 7.64 -4.98
CA LEU A 150 -17.19 8.65 -4.84
C LEU A 150 -16.22 8.24 -3.74
N ALA A 151 -14.92 8.41 -3.99
CA ALA A 151 -13.85 8.20 -3.03
C ALA A 151 -12.86 9.36 -3.04
N VAL A 152 -12.28 9.69 -1.87
CA VAL A 152 -11.12 10.58 -1.78
C VAL A 152 -9.87 9.73 -1.91
N ASP A 153 -9.17 9.84 -3.03
CA ASP A 153 -7.98 9.07 -3.31
C ASP A 153 -6.77 9.62 -2.54
N TYR A 154 -6.59 10.93 -2.59
CA TYR A 154 -5.60 11.66 -1.79
C TYR A 154 -6.04 13.11 -1.62
N TYR A 155 -5.31 13.86 -0.81
CA TYR A 155 -5.49 15.29 -0.63
C TYR A 155 -4.15 15.97 -0.35
N SER A 156 -4.12 17.28 -0.48
CA SER A 156 -3.01 18.14 -0.10
C SER A 156 -3.56 19.42 0.50
N ALA A 157 -3.11 19.77 1.70
CA ALA A 157 -3.49 21.00 2.37
C ALA A 157 -2.52 22.15 2.01
N SER A 158 -3.02 23.40 2.01
CA SER A 158 -2.18 24.58 1.88
C SER A 158 -1.25 24.72 3.09
N LEU A 159 -0.12 25.45 2.93
CA LEU A 159 0.90 25.52 3.97
C LEU A 159 0.36 26.13 5.27
N ASP A 160 -0.57 27.07 5.18
CA ASP A 160 -1.24 27.70 6.33
C ASP A 160 -2.48 26.94 6.83
N GLY A 161 -2.85 25.82 6.16
CA GLY A 161 -4.00 25.01 6.50
C GLY A 161 -5.37 25.59 6.17
N LYS A 162 -5.43 26.69 5.38
CA LYS A 162 -6.67 27.40 5.05
C LYS A 162 -7.48 26.71 3.97
N TYR A 163 -6.81 26.09 2.99
CA TYR A 163 -7.41 25.35 1.90
C TYR A 163 -6.93 23.91 1.86
N VAL A 164 -7.74 23.05 1.25
CA VAL A 164 -7.35 21.67 0.92
C VAL A 164 -7.88 21.30 -0.45
N ALA A 165 -7.03 20.73 -1.29
CA ALA A 165 -7.41 20.12 -2.55
C ALA A 165 -7.53 18.61 -2.35
N ALA A 166 -8.72 18.05 -2.61
CA ALA A 166 -9.00 16.62 -2.54
C ALA A 166 -9.15 16.04 -3.95
N ALA A 167 -8.35 15.04 -4.29
CA ALA A 167 -8.51 14.27 -5.52
C ALA A 167 -9.62 13.24 -5.30
N VAL A 168 -10.70 13.35 -6.06
CA VAL A 168 -11.92 12.56 -5.91
C VAL A 168 -12.18 11.78 -7.20
N SER A 169 -12.24 10.45 -7.11
CA SER A 169 -12.60 9.55 -8.21
C SER A 169 -13.98 8.91 -8.02
N GLU A 170 -14.54 8.37 -9.10
CA GLU A 170 -15.82 7.69 -9.08
C GLU A 170 -15.69 6.24 -9.57
N GLY A 171 -16.37 5.32 -8.86
CA GLY A 171 -16.46 3.91 -9.26
C GLY A 171 -15.15 3.14 -9.22
N GLY A 172 -14.11 3.65 -8.53
CA GLY A 172 -12.78 3.04 -8.50
C GLY A 172 -12.00 3.19 -9.81
N SER A 173 -12.33 4.21 -10.61
CA SER A 173 -11.68 4.47 -11.91
C SER A 173 -10.23 4.92 -11.78
N GLU A 174 -9.80 5.41 -10.61
CA GLU A 174 -8.50 6.06 -10.38
C GLU A 174 -8.28 7.30 -11.30
N ASP A 175 -9.33 7.79 -11.96
CA ASP A 175 -9.30 9.03 -12.76
C ASP A 175 -9.91 10.16 -11.93
N ALA A 176 -9.09 10.72 -11.03
CA ALA A 176 -9.53 11.68 -10.05
C ALA A 176 -9.57 13.11 -10.59
N SER A 177 -10.53 13.89 -10.09
CA SER A 177 -10.55 15.35 -10.22
C SER A 177 -10.24 16.00 -8.89
N ALA A 178 -9.36 17.01 -8.88
CA ALA A 178 -9.12 17.81 -7.69
C ALA A 178 -10.30 18.76 -7.46
N ARG A 179 -10.83 18.76 -6.24
CA ARG A 179 -11.88 19.65 -5.73
C ARG A 179 -11.31 20.41 -4.55
N VAL A 180 -11.55 21.70 -4.48
CA VAL A 180 -10.95 22.59 -3.48
C VAL A 180 -11.97 22.97 -2.42
N PHE A 181 -11.55 22.93 -1.14
CA PHE A 181 -12.38 23.27 0.01
C PHE A 181 -11.69 24.33 0.87
N GLU A 182 -12.46 25.32 1.32
CA GLU A 182 -12.04 26.22 2.39
C GLU A 182 -12.22 25.52 3.74
N VAL A 183 -11.15 25.29 4.47
CA VAL A 183 -11.14 24.45 5.68
C VAL A 183 -12.00 25.03 6.82
N GLY A 184 -11.94 26.35 7.04
CA GLY A 184 -12.67 27.02 8.11
C GLY A 184 -14.19 26.88 8.01
N SER A 185 -14.75 26.95 6.81
CA SER A 185 -16.19 26.86 6.53
C SER A 185 -16.65 25.49 6.02
N SER A 186 -15.72 24.62 5.62
CA SER A 186 -15.97 23.41 4.85
C SER A 186 -16.69 23.66 3.51
N LYS A 187 -16.58 24.89 2.98
CA LYS A 187 -17.21 25.26 1.71
C LYS A 187 -16.36 24.77 0.56
N GLU A 188 -16.98 24.06 -0.37
CA GLU A 188 -16.38 23.72 -1.65
C GLU A 188 -16.31 24.97 -2.53
N LEU A 189 -15.13 25.23 -3.12
CA LEU A 189 -14.94 26.27 -4.12
C LEU A 189 -15.39 25.78 -5.51
N THR A 190 -15.42 26.67 -6.47
CA THR A 190 -15.81 26.34 -7.86
C THR A 190 -14.71 25.65 -8.64
N ASP A 191 -13.52 25.58 -8.08
CA ASP A 191 -12.31 25.06 -8.71
C ASP A 191 -12.36 23.53 -8.80
N VAL A 192 -12.39 23.04 -10.04
CA VAL A 192 -12.34 21.60 -10.35
C VAL A 192 -11.29 21.35 -11.43
N VAL A 193 -10.26 20.59 -11.08
CA VAL A 193 -9.18 20.25 -12.00
C VAL A 193 -9.25 18.77 -12.34
N PRO A 194 -9.55 18.38 -13.60
CA PRO A 194 -9.68 16.98 -13.98
C PRO A 194 -8.33 16.29 -14.17
N ARG A 195 -8.33 14.96 -14.09
CA ARG A 195 -7.20 14.08 -14.41
C ARG A 195 -5.93 14.31 -13.57
N VAL A 196 -6.12 14.64 -12.30
CA VAL A 196 -5.01 14.74 -11.33
C VAL A 196 -4.56 13.38 -10.79
N ASN A 197 -4.99 12.31 -11.35
CA ASN A 197 -4.84 10.88 -11.08
C ASN A 197 -4.10 10.54 -9.76
N PHE A 198 -4.11 9.27 -9.36
CA PHE A 198 -3.48 8.81 -8.11
C PHE A 198 -2.95 7.38 -8.20
N ALA A 199 -2.17 7.02 -7.20
CA ALA A 199 -1.65 5.69 -6.88
C ALA A 199 -0.83 5.08 -8.03
N THR A 200 -1.37 4.06 -8.66
CA THR A 200 -0.71 3.33 -9.76
C THR A 200 -0.58 4.16 -11.04
N ALA A 201 -1.30 5.28 -11.13
CA ALA A 201 -1.29 6.16 -12.29
C ALA A 201 -0.49 7.46 -12.05
N GLY A 202 0.13 7.61 -10.88
CA GLY A 202 0.83 8.83 -10.46
C GLY A 202 -0.12 10.03 -10.32
N GLY A 203 0.15 10.91 -9.37
CA GLY A 203 -0.65 12.12 -9.16
C GLY A 203 -0.15 12.87 -7.93
N SER A 204 -0.06 14.19 -8.03
CA SER A 204 0.44 15.00 -6.94
C SER A 204 -0.08 16.42 -7.02
N ILE A 205 -0.27 17.03 -5.85
CA ILE A 205 -0.65 18.45 -5.68
C ILE A 205 0.30 19.06 -4.66
N ALA A 206 0.80 20.26 -4.96
CA ALA A 206 1.61 21.06 -4.04
C ALA A 206 1.14 22.53 -4.07
N TRP A 207 0.70 23.04 -2.94
CA TRP A 207 0.21 24.41 -2.82
C TRP A 207 1.34 25.44 -2.93
N LYS A 208 1.05 26.54 -3.60
CA LYS A 208 1.92 27.73 -3.57
C LYS A 208 1.79 28.43 -2.21
N ALA A 209 2.88 28.97 -1.70
CA ALA A 209 2.95 29.55 -0.35
C ALA A 209 1.98 30.71 -0.09
N ASP A 210 1.57 31.43 -1.12
CA ASP A 210 0.65 32.58 -1.04
C ASP A 210 -0.83 32.21 -1.22
N ASP A 211 -1.14 30.92 -1.26
CA ASP A 211 -2.49 30.35 -1.50
C ASP A 211 -3.15 30.79 -2.81
N SER A 212 -2.41 31.42 -3.72
CA SER A 212 -2.97 31.88 -5.00
C SER A 212 -3.35 30.72 -5.94
N GLY A 213 -2.94 29.49 -5.61
CA GLY A 213 -3.18 28.27 -6.38
C GLY A 213 -2.27 27.14 -5.98
N PHE A 214 -2.23 26.12 -6.80
CA PHE A 214 -1.41 24.93 -6.57
C PHE A 214 -0.80 24.38 -7.86
N TYR A 215 0.37 23.78 -7.73
CA TYR A 215 0.99 22.96 -8.75
C TYR A 215 0.40 21.56 -8.70
N TYR A 216 0.18 20.95 -9.85
CA TYR A 216 -0.37 19.59 -9.93
C TYR A 216 0.14 18.83 -11.15
N THR A 217 0.12 17.53 -11.06
CA THR A 217 0.43 16.65 -12.18
C THR A 217 -0.83 16.26 -12.93
N ARG A 218 -0.77 16.17 -14.25
CA ARG A 218 -1.84 15.61 -15.08
C ARG A 218 -1.31 14.88 -16.30
N TYR A 219 -2.12 13.99 -16.82
CA TYR A 219 -1.92 13.38 -18.12
C TYR A 219 -2.52 14.23 -19.24
N PRO A 220 -2.11 14.00 -20.50
CA PRO A 220 -2.70 14.69 -21.66
C PRO A 220 -4.22 14.57 -21.71
N GLN A 221 -4.87 15.59 -22.27
CA GLN A 221 -6.32 15.66 -22.38
C GLN A 221 -6.76 15.86 -23.84
N GLY A 222 -7.94 15.35 -24.18
CA GLY A 222 -8.55 15.55 -25.49
C GLY A 222 -7.64 15.13 -26.65
N ASN A 223 -7.24 16.09 -27.48
CA ASN A 223 -6.39 15.89 -28.66
C ASN A 223 -4.91 16.31 -28.43
N GLU A 224 -4.48 16.47 -27.19
CA GLU A 224 -3.08 16.87 -26.90
C GLU A 224 -2.07 15.79 -27.32
N ARG A 225 -2.51 14.51 -27.38
CA ARG A 225 -1.73 13.37 -27.87
C ARG A 225 -2.62 12.32 -28.51
N LEU A 226 -2.03 11.30 -29.13
CA LEU A 226 -2.74 10.14 -29.66
C LEU A 226 -3.44 9.38 -28.53
N ALA A 227 -4.49 8.62 -28.85
CA ALA A 227 -5.30 7.91 -27.85
C ALA A 227 -4.47 6.94 -26.98
N GLU A 228 -3.49 6.25 -27.57
CA GLU A 228 -2.59 5.35 -26.87
C GLU A 228 -1.63 6.05 -25.89
N ASP A 229 -1.46 7.36 -25.99
CA ASP A 229 -0.56 8.17 -25.15
C ASP A 229 -1.30 9.01 -24.11
N LEU A 230 -2.63 8.95 -24.03
CA LEU A 230 -3.40 9.75 -23.09
C LEU A 230 -3.17 9.40 -21.61
N ASN A 231 -2.61 8.22 -21.32
CA ASN A 231 -2.23 7.79 -19.97
C ASN A 231 -0.70 7.78 -19.76
N PHE A 232 0.03 8.50 -20.61
CA PHE A 232 1.48 8.68 -20.55
C PHE A 232 1.84 10.16 -20.64
N TYR A 233 3.15 10.48 -20.57
CA TYR A 233 3.65 11.86 -20.67
C TYR A 233 3.06 12.81 -19.62
N GLN A 234 3.05 12.38 -18.38
CA GLN A 234 2.60 13.22 -17.26
C GLN A 234 3.41 14.51 -17.19
N GLN A 235 2.74 15.63 -16.97
CA GLN A 235 3.33 16.97 -16.89
C GLN A 235 2.81 17.72 -15.67
N VAL A 236 3.54 18.74 -15.26
CA VAL A 236 3.18 19.64 -14.16
C VAL A 236 2.55 20.91 -14.72
N TYR A 237 1.43 21.30 -14.13
CA TYR A 237 0.70 22.54 -14.40
C TYR A 237 0.50 23.33 -13.10
N PHE A 238 0.18 24.61 -13.25
CA PHE A 238 -0.23 25.48 -12.14
C PHE A 238 -1.68 25.90 -12.35
N HIS A 239 -2.51 25.60 -11.36
CA HIS A 239 -3.90 26.05 -11.28
C HIS A 239 -3.97 27.29 -10.37
N LYS A 240 -4.53 28.40 -10.90
CA LYS A 240 -4.80 29.59 -10.13
C LYS A 240 -6.22 29.53 -9.57
N LEU A 241 -6.39 29.68 -8.26
CA LEU A 241 -7.71 29.64 -7.63
C LEU A 241 -8.68 30.68 -8.26
N GLY A 242 -9.93 30.25 -8.45
CA GLY A 242 -10.99 31.04 -9.03
C GLY A 242 -10.95 31.12 -10.56
N THR A 243 -10.13 30.29 -11.24
CA THR A 243 -10.07 30.24 -12.70
C THR A 243 -10.52 28.88 -13.25
N ASP A 244 -10.88 28.82 -14.52
CA ASP A 244 -11.16 27.55 -15.21
C ASP A 244 -9.84 26.80 -15.45
N SER A 245 -9.79 25.49 -15.18
CA SER A 245 -8.61 24.64 -15.39
C SER A 245 -8.08 24.62 -16.83
N LYS A 246 -8.87 25.04 -17.81
CA LYS A 246 -8.43 25.24 -19.20
C LYS A 246 -7.46 26.40 -19.35
N GLN A 247 -7.38 27.29 -18.35
CA GLN A 247 -6.48 28.43 -18.32
C GLN A 247 -5.17 28.12 -17.57
N ASP A 248 -5.02 26.89 -17.07
CA ASP A 248 -3.88 26.50 -16.29
C ASP A 248 -2.58 26.56 -17.10
N SER A 249 -1.56 27.05 -16.47
CA SER A 249 -0.26 27.26 -17.12
C SER A 249 0.62 26.01 -16.96
N TYR A 250 1.23 25.62 -18.09
CA TYR A 250 2.29 24.60 -18.09
C TYR A 250 3.50 25.05 -17.26
N VAL A 251 4.09 24.12 -16.51
CA VAL A 251 5.24 24.39 -15.63
C VAL A 251 6.49 23.62 -16.05
N ILE A 252 6.44 22.26 -16.08
CA ILE A 252 7.57 21.40 -16.45
C ILE A 252 7.06 20.01 -16.89
N GLY A 253 7.88 19.24 -17.59
CA GLY A 253 7.63 17.81 -17.86
C GLY A 253 7.56 17.44 -19.33
N ARG A 254 7.75 18.37 -20.29
CA ARG A 254 7.78 18.03 -21.72
C ARG A 254 8.90 17.05 -22.09
N GLU A 255 10.03 17.17 -21.38
CA GLU A 255 11.22 16.35 -21.58
C GLU A 255 11.31 15.14 -20.66
N PHE A 256 10.29 14.92 -19.83
CA PHE A 256 10.25 13.76 -18.96
C PHE A 256 9.99 12.48 -19.78
N PRO A 257 10.45 11.31 -19.33
CA PRO A 257 10.19 10.04 -20.01
C PRO A 257 8.69 9.82 -20.27
N ARG A 258 8.36 9.08 -21.33
CA ARG A 258 6.96 8.74 -21.67
C ARG A 258 6.19 8.16 -20.46
N ILE A 259 6.87 7.32 -19.66
CA ILE A 259 6.31 6.60 -18.52
C ILE A 259 6.54 7.34 -17.18
N ALA A 260 6.94 8.61 -17.22
CA ALA A 260 7.25 9.35 -16.01
C ALA A 260 6.04 9.50 -15.10
N GLU A 261 6.28 9.32 -13.80
CA GLU A 261 5.36 9.66 -12.73
C GLU A 261 6.03 10.68 -11.81
N THR A 262 5.35 11.78 -11.54
CA THR A 262 5.96 12.92 -10.86
C THR A 262 5.26 13.20 -9.53
N GLN A 263 6.04 13.32 -8.46
CA GLN A 263 5.58 13.77 -7.15
C GLN A 263 6.09 15.16 -6.86
N LEU A 264 5.19 16.03 -6.38
CA LEU A 264 5.48 17.42 -6.05
C LEU A 264 5.50 17.62 -4.54
N ARG A 265 6.43 18.46 -4.08
CA ARG A 265 6.48 18.86 -2.67
C ARG A 265 6.96 20.29 -2.55
N MET A 266 6.21 21.13 -1.85
CA MET A 266 6.65 22.45 -1.46
C MET A 266 7.49 22.36 -0.17
N SER A 267 8.58 23.15 -0.08
CA SER A 267 9.30 23.34 1.19
C SER A 267 8.38 23.98 2.23
N GLU A 268 8.65 23.78 3.52
CA GLU A 268 7.79 24.32 4.59
C GLU A 268 7.73 25.85 4.60
N ASP A 269 8.79 26.50 4.17
CA ASP A 269 8.87 27.97 4.03
C ASP A 269 8.33 28.49 2.69
N GLY A 270 7.91 27.58 1.80
CA GLY A 270 7.33 27.91 0.49
C GLY A 270 8.29 28.49 -0.56
N ARG A 271 9.61 28.42 -0.32
CA ARG A 271 10.61 28.98 -1.25
C ARG A 271 10.99 28.04 -2.38
N TRP A 272 10.82 26.73 -2.19
CA TRP A 272 11.25 25.69 -3.12
C TRP A 272 10.13 24.71 -3.44
N LEU A 273 9.97 24.41 -4.73
CA LEU A 273 9.12 23.31 -5.19
C LEU A 273 10.01 22.17 -5.70
N LEU A 274 9.90 20.99 -5.10
CA LEU A 274 10.54 19.76 -5.56
C LEU A 274 9.61 19.03 -6.52
N ALA A 275 10.15 18.56 -7.66
CA ALA A 275 9.54 17.54 -8.52
C ALA A 275 10.45 16.30 -8.52
N ALA A 276 9.96 15.21 -7.92
CA ALA A 276 10.60 13.89 -7.97
C ALA A 276 9.96 13.11 -9.12
N VAL A 277 10.75 12.82 -10.16
CA VAL A 277 10.32 12.18 -11.39
C VAL A 277 10.79 10.75 -11.40
N ALA A 278 9.87 9.79 -11.28
CA ALA A 278 10.15 8.38 -11.43
C ALA A 278 10.20 8.00 -12.92
N ASN A 279 11.14 7.14 -13.31
CA ASN A 279 11.15 6.50 -14.63
C ASN A 279 10.26 5.24 -14.62
N GLY A 280 8.94 5.47 -14.46
CA GLY A 280 7.99 4.40 -14.20
C GLY A 280 8.35 3.61 -12.93
N ASP A 281 8.01 2.32 -12.91
CA ASP A 281 8.21 1.43 -11.75
C ASP A 281 9.65 0.89 -11.61
N GLY A 282 10.61 1.42 -12.38
CA GLY A 282 12.00 0.92 -12.41
C GLY A 282 12.81 1.20 -11.14
N GLY A 283 12.33 2.08 -10.25
CA GLY A 283 13.03 2.51 -9.05
C GLY A 283 14.13 3.56 -9.32
N GLU A 284 14.14 4.15 -10.50
CA GLU A 284 15.06 5.21 -10.92
C GLU A 284 14.33 6.56 -10.84
N PHE A 285 15.00 7.56 -10.24
CA PHE A 285 14.43 8.89 -10.05
C PHE A 285 15.37 9.99 -10.50
N ALA A 286 14.80 11.04 -11.07
CA ALA A 286 15.45 12.34 -11.27
C ALA A 286 14.73 13.41 -10.44
N HIS A 287 15.49 14.36 -9.88
CA HIS A 287 14.92 15.37 -9.00
C HIS A 287 15.21 16.77 -9.55
N TYR A 288 14.17 17.59 -9.56
CA TYR A 288 14.23 18.98 -9.98
C TYR A 288 13.69 19.86 -8.86
N VAL A 289 14.28 21.04 -8.69
CA VAL A 289 13.79 22.07 -7.77
C VAL A 289 13.52 23.36 -8.52
N MET A 290 12.46 24.05 -8.13
CA MET A 290 12.11 25.38 -8.64
C MET A 290 12.23 26.38 -7.51
N ASP A 291 12.91 27.50 -7.76
CA ASP A 291 13.01 28.62 -6.81
C ASP A 291 11.78 29.56 -6.87
N ALA A 292 11.73 30.53 -5.98
CA ALA A 292 10.63 31.49 -5.91
C ALA A 292 10.51 32.38 -7.18
N SER A 293 11.54 32.46 -8.03
CA SER A 293 11.48 33.16 -9.33
C SER A 293 10.84 32.31 -10.44
N GLY A 294 10.57 31.02 -10.18
CA GLY A 294 10.06 30.06 -11.16
C GLY A 294 11.15 29.37 -11.99
N LYS A 295 12.42 29.52 -11.62
CA LYS A 295 13.54 28.89 -12.32
C LYS A 295 13.73 27.47 -11.81
N TRP A 296 13.70 26.49 -12.74
CA TRP A 296 13.98 25.09 -12.48
C TRP A 296 15.48 24.77 -12.56
N MET A 297 15.92 23.89 -11.68
CA MET A 297 17.27 23.31 -11.65
C MET A 297 17.17 21.82 -11.43
N GLN A 298 17.95 21.02 -12.15
CA GLN A 298 18.05 19.59 -11.94
C GLN A 298 19.09 19.31 -10.85
N VAL A 299 18.66 18.60 -9.80
CA VAL A 299 19.51 18.23 -8.65
C VAL A 299 20.16 16.88 -8.86
N THR A 300 19.39 15.91 -9.39
CA THR A 300 19.88 14.55 -9.64
C THR A 300 19.36 14.01 -10.97
N HIS A 301 20.10 13.06 -11.56
CA HIS A 301 19.71 12.32 -12.77
C HIS A 301 19.33 10.90 -12.39
N PHE A 302 18.68 10.16 -13.29
CA PHE A 302 18.26 8.76 -13.05
C PHE A 302 19.42 7.85 -12.66
N GLU A 303 20.60 8.04 -13.28
CA GLU A 303 21.81 7.26 -13.03
C GLU A 303 22.50 7.57 -11.70
N ASP A 304 22.08 8.61 -10.98
CA ASP A 304 22.67 8.99 -9.70
C ASP A 304 22.24 8.08 -8.55
N GLY A 305 21.20 7.28 -8.75
CA GLY A 305 20.69 6.33 -7.76
C GLY A 305 20.20 7.00 -6.49
N VAL A 306 19.69 8.24 -6.59
CA VAL A 306 18.98 8.92 -5.51
C VAL A 306 17.50 8.58 -5.66
N VAL A 307 16.92 7.91 -4.67
CA VAL A 307 15.54 7.39 -4.72
C VAL A 307 14.53 8.23 -3.94
N SER A 308 14.99 9.14 -3.11
CA SER A 308 14.13 10.09 -2.38
C SER A 308 14.92 11.35 -2.00
N VAL A 309 14.23 12.50 -2.04
CA VAL A 309 14.75 13.79 -1.59
C VAL A 309 13.75 14.42 -0.63
N GLN A 310 14.24 14.97 0.47
CA GLN A 310 13.47 15.71 1.47
C GLN A 310 14.12 17.08 1.70
N PHE A 311 13.30 18.11 1.87
CA PHE A 311 13.80 19.40 2.36
C PHE A 311 14.14 19.31 3.84
N GLY A 312 15.25 19.93 4.25
CA GLY A 312 15.57 20.23 5.63
C GLY A 312 14.84 21.49 6.14
N PRO A 313 15.08 21.89 7.40
CA PRO A 313 14.37 23.01 8.02
C PRO A 313 14.81 24.40 7.49
N LYS A 314 15.92 24.48 6.80
CA LYS A 314 16.44 25.71 6.19
C LYS A 314 16.43 25.57 4.67
N ASP A 315 17.58 25.33 4.05
CA ASP A 315 17.68 25.10 2.60
C ASP A 315 18.30 23.74 2.26
N GLU A 316 18.53 22.90 3.26
CA GLU A 316 19.19 21.62 3.06
C GLU A 316 18.31 20.66 2.27
N LEU A 317 18.97 19.77 1.51
CA LEU A 317 18.35 18.58 0.94
C LEU A 317 18.96 17.32 1.57
N TYR A 318 18.10 16.45 2.08
CA TYR A 318 18.46 15.09 2.49
C TYR A 318 18.09 14.12 1.37
N LEU A 319 19.08 13.33 0.94
CA LEU A 319 18.95 12.46 -0.21
C LEU A 319 19.15 10.99 0.22
N LEU A 320 18.18 10.15 0.00
CA LEU A 320 18.33 8.70 0.12
C LEU A 320 18.95 8.16 -1.16
N SER A 321 20.20 7.71 -1.08
CA SER A 321 20.95 7.20 -2.23
C SER A 321 21.24 5.71 -2.08
N VAL A 322 21.04 4.98 -3.18
CA VAL A 322 21.39 3.55 -3.32
C VAL A 322 22.64 3.32 -4.19
N LYS A 323 23.23 4.37 -4.75
CA LYS A 323 24.44 4.28 -5.59
C LYS A 323 25.64 3.85 -4.76
N GLY A 324 26.17 2.65 -5.00
CA GLY A 324 27.24 2.07 -4.20
C GLY A 324 26.87 1.76 -2.73
N ALA A 325 25.57 1.80 -2.41
CA ALA A 325 25.02 1.51 -1.10
C ALA A 325 23.64 0.80 -1.26
N PRO A 326 23.61 -0.48 -1.65
CA PRO A 326 22.37 -1.17 -2.05
C PRO A 326 21.31 -1.26 -0.95
N ARG A 327 21.67 -1.04 0.31
CA ARG A 327 20.76 -0.96 1.46
C ARG A 327 20.41 0.48 1.86
N GLY A 328 20.80 1.46 1.02
CA GLY A 328 20.53 2.88 1.26
C GLY A 328 21.53 3.57 2.19
N ARG A 329 21.82 4.81 1.85
CA ARG A 329 22.57 5.76 2.71
C ARG A 329 21.92 7.14 2.59
N VAL A 330 22.05 7.98 3.61
CA VAL A 330 21.54 9.35 3.55
C VAL A 330 22.70 10.32 3.33
N LEU A 331 22.55 11.13 2.29
CA LEU A 331 23.44 12.24 1.96
C LEU A 331 22.74 13.57 2.26
N ARG A 332 23.50 14.66 2.46
CA ARG A 332 22.98 16.00 2.67
C ARG A 332 23.71 17.00 1.77
N LEU A 333 22.94 17.85 1.08
CA LEU A 333 23.39 19.08 0.46
C LEU A 333 22.98 20.27 1.34
N GLU A 334 23.83 21.28 1.43
CA GLU A 334 23.54 22.47 2.26
C GLU A 334 22.50 23.39 1.59
N THR A 335 22.42 23.35 0.26
CA THR A 335 21.41 24.07 -0.51
C THR A 335 20.99 23.28 -1.76
N PRO A 336 19.76 23.49 -2.29
CA PRO A 336 19.30 22.86 -3.52
C PRO A 336 20.14 23.21 -4.77
N THR A 337 20.92 24.26 -4.72
CA THR A 337 21.76 24.76 -5.83
C THR A 337 23.15 24.14 -5.87
N GLU A 338 23.55 23.40 -4.84
CA GLU A 338 24.83 22.71 -4.81
C GLU A 338 24.82 21.46 -5.71
N PRO A 339 25.94 21.19 -6.42
CA PRO A 339 26.06 19.96 -7.19
C PRO A 339 26.13 18.74 -6.26
N LEU A 340 25.56 17.60 -6.70
CA LEU A 340 25.51 16.35 -5.93
C LEU A 340 26.90 15.89 -5.45
N SER A 341 27.97 16.23 -6.14
CA SER A 341 29.35 15.91 -5.75
C SER A 341 29.80 16.54 -4.42
N LYS A 342 29.09 17.55 -3.91
CA LYS A 342 29.34 18.17 -2.60
C LYS A 342 28.51 17.53 -1.47
N ALA A 343 27.65 16.58 -1.78
CA ALA A 343 26.79 15.95 -0.78
C ALA A 343 27.63 15.23 0.28
N LYS A 344 27.33 15.49 1.55
CA LYS A 344 27.98 14.90 2.71
C LYS A 344 27.23 13.66 3.17
N LEU A 345 27.95 12.59 3.57
CA LEU A 345 27.36 11.39 4.17
C LEU A 345 26.87 11.73 5.59
N ILE A 346 25.58 11.50 5.86
CA ILE A 346 24.94 11.69 7.17
C ILE A 346 24.64 10.34 7.83
N VAL A 347 24.06 9.39 7.07
CA VAL A 347 23.76 8.05 7.59
C VAL A 347 24.31 7.01 6.63
N ALA A 348 25.22 6.17 7.11
CA ALA A 348 25.79 5.08 6.34
C ALA A 348 24.78 3.92 6.19
N GLN A 349 24.90 3.14 5.11
CA GLN A 349 24.17 1.88 5.00
C GLN A 349 24.60 0.88 6.09
N SER A 350 23.75 -0.09 6.39
CA SER A 350 24.08 -1.21 7.28
C SER A 350 25.22 -2.07 6.68
N SER A 351 25.98 -2.81 7.52
CA SER A 351 27.12 -3.62 7.05
C SER A 351 26.71 -4.75 6.09
N GLY A 352 25.51 -5.30 6.26
CA GLY A 352 25.01 -6.42 5.48
C GLY A 352 25.51 -7.79 5.92
N GLU A 353 26.40 -7.84 6.92
CA GLU A 353 27.05 -9.06 7.39
C GLU A 353 26.56 -9.48 8.77
N GLY A 354 26.60 -10.78 9.06
CA GLY A 354 26.26 -11.34 10.36
C GLY A 354 24.77 -11.40 10.64
N ALA A 355 24.34 -10.81 11.75
CA ALA A 355 22.96 -10.84 12.22
C ALA A 355 21.98 -10.13 11.27
N GLU A 356 20.71 -10.50 11.33
CA GLU A 356 19.68 -9.96 10.41
C GLU A 356 19.56 -8.44 10.49
N GLU A 357 19.72 -7.88 11.69
CA GLU A 357 19.68 -6.42 11.94
C GLU A 357 20.73 -5.66 11.12
N ASN A 358 21.86 -6.28 10.83
CA ASN A 358 22.92 -5.72 10.01
C ASN A 358 22.60 -5.73 8.51
N ARG A 359 21.52 -6.41 8.10
CA ARG A 359 21.03 -6.45 6.72
C ARG A 359 19.88 -5.47 6.48
N ALA A 360 19.57 -4.62 7.46
CA ALA A 360 18.54 -3.61 7.37
C ALA A 360 18.76 -2.71 6.15
N SER A 361 17.66 -2.41 5.43
CA SER A 361 17.65 -1.46 4.32
C SER A 361 16.89 -0.19 4.73
N ILE A 362 17.42 0.99 4.39
CA ILE A 362 16.69 2.25 4.57
C ILE A 362 15.55 2.29 3.58
N GLU A 363 14.32 2.34 4.08
CA GLU A 363 13.10 2.43 3.28
C GLU A 363 12.69 3.87 3.02
N SER A 364 12.77 4.72 4.04
CA SER A 364 12.33 6.12 3.93
C SER A 364 13.09 7.05 4.87
N ILE A 365 13.10 8.32 4.53
CA ILE A 365 13.61 9.42 5.35
C ILE A 365 12.55 10.51 5.45
N VAL A 366 12.43 11.12 6.63
CA VAL A 366 11.55 12.27 6.89
C VAL A 366 12.28 13.25 7.78
N THR A 367 12.23 14.52 7.45
CA THR A 367 12.78 15.61 8.26
C THR A 367 11.67 16.26 9.10
N ALA A 368 11.96 16.57 10.36
CA ALA A 368 11.08 17.34 11.22
C ALA A 368 11.95 18.23 12.10
N GLY A 369 11.91 19.56 11.89
CA GLY A 369 12.82 20.49 12.54
C GLY A 369 14.27 20.03 12.37
N ASP A 370 15.03 19.97 13.47
CA ASP A 370 16.43 19.54 13.47
C ASP A 370 16.59 17.99 13.55
N SER A 371 15.50 17.23 13.39
CA SER A 371 15.53 15.77 13.43
C SER A 371 15.40 15.14 12.05
N LEU A 372 16.17 14.07 11.83
CA LEU A 372 16.06 13.19 10.66
C LEU A 372 15.57 11.82 11.11
N PHE A 373 14.36 11.45 10.71
CA PHE A 373 13.74 10.16 10.93
C PHE A 373 14.10 9.22 9.78
N VAL A 374 14.76 8.11 10.10
CA VAL A 374 15.17 7.08 9.13
C VAL A 374 14.48 5.78 9.46
N THR A 375 13.55 5.37 8.60
CA THR A 375 12.86 4.09 8.73
C THR A 375 13.66 3.01 8.00
N ASP A 376 14.11 2.01 8.75
CA ASP A 376 14.73 0.81 8.20
C ASP A 376 13.72 -0.33 8.11
N ILE A 377 13.86 -1.19 7.09
CA ILE A 377 13.26 -2.52 7.02
C ILE A 377 14.29 -3.57 7.37
N VAL A 378 13.90 -4.51 8.23
CA VAL A 378 14.71 -5.65 8.66
C VAL A 378 14.01 -6.93 8.20
N GLY A 379 14.11 -7.21 6.90
CA GLY A 379 13.51 -8.38 6.27
C GLY A 379 11.97 -8.45 6.33
N GLY A 380 11.28 -7.33 6.58
CA GLY A 380 9.83 -7.19 6.71
C GLY A 380 9.41 -6.25 7.84
N PRO A 381 9.66 -6.54 9.12
CA PRO A 381 9.49 -5.59 10.22
C PRO A 381 10.35 -4.34 10.06
N SER A 382 9.91 -3.23 10.66
CA SER A 382 10.61 -1.94 10.61
C SER A 382 11.21 -1.56 11.96
N ARG A 383 12.27 -0.76 11.92
CA ARG A 383 12.74 0.05 13.05
C ARG A 383 12.88 1.50 12.61
N LEU A 384 12.85 2.42 13.55
CA LEU A 384 13.05 3.84 13.30
C LEU A 384 14.30 4.31 14.04
N ARG A 385 15.22 4.93 13.32
CA ARG A 385 16.36 5.65 13.88
C ARG A 385 16.12 7.14 13.75
N VAL A 386 16.34 7.89 14.82
CA VAL A 386 16.24 9.34 14.84
C VAL A 386 17.63 9.92 15.00
N PHE A 387 18.01 10.81 14.09
CA PHE A 387 19.30 11.49 14.09
C PHE A 387 19.09 13.00 14.26
N ASP A 388 20.11 13.69 14.76
CA ASP A 388 20.19 15.15 14.64
C ASP A 388 20.58 15.58 13.20
N ASP A 389 20.60 16.89 12.95
CA ASP A 389 20.97 17.49 11.65
C ASP A 389 22.44 17.24 11.26
N ARG A 390 23.29 16.77 12.19
CA ARG A 390 24.69 16.43 11.97
C ARG A 390 24.92 14.94 11.73
N GLY A 391 23.88 14.13 11.86
CA GLY A 391 23.96 12.66 11.71
C GLY A 391 24.33 11.92 12.98
N THR A 392 24.22 12.56 14.17
CA THR A 392 24.36 11.87 15.45
C THR A 392 23.09 11.09 15.74
N LEU A 393 23.19 9.80 16.01
CA LEU A 393 22.06 8.97 16.41
C LEU A 393 21.56 9.40 17.80
N LEU A 394 20.32 9.87 17.88
CA LEU A 394 19.67 10.28 19.13
C LEU A 394 18.99 9.09 19.81
N THR A 395 18.20 8.32 19.05
CA THR A 395 17.49 7.14 19.57
C THR A 395 17.14 6.16 18.47
N THR A 396 16.86 4.91 18.89
CA THR A 396 16.31 3.86 18.02
C THR A 396 15.02 3.33 18.62
N ILE A 397 13.97 3.21 17.81
CA ILE A 397 12.65 2.70 18.17
C ILE A 397 12.44 1.39 17.42
N GLU A 398 12.34 0.28 18.16
CA GLU A 398 12.16 -1.06 17.62
C GLU A 398 10.90 -1.69 18.21
N PRO A 399 9.74 -1.46 17.59
CA PRO A 399 8.52 -2.11 18.05
C PRO A 399 8.56 -3.61 17.71
N PRO A 400 8.08 -4.50 18.60
CA PRO A 400 8.14 -5.94 18.36
C PRO A 400 7.28 -6.33 17.13
N VAL A 401 7.89 -7.04 16.16
CA VAL A 401 7.28 -7.54 14.90
C VAL A 401 6.23 -6.60 14.32
N SER A 402 6.59 -5.34 14.15
CA SER A 402 5.70 -4.28 13.69
C SER A 402 6.29 -3.55 12.49
N ALA A 403 5.46 -2.78 11.82
CA ALA A 403 5.88 -1.83 10.80
C ALA A 403 5.61 -0.39 11.24
N ILE A 404 6.56 0.49 10.92
CA ILE A 404 6.37 1.93 10.96
C ILE A 404 5.96 2.33 9.55
N GLY A 405 4.72 2.81 9.41
CA GLY A 405 4.13 3.16 8.12
C GLY A 405 4.45 4.60 7.72
N GLN A 406 3.78 5.55 8.32
CA GLN A 406 3.93 6.97 8.01
C GLN A 406 4.57 7.71 9.19
N VAL A 407 5.48 8.64 8.89
CA VAL A 407 6.04 9.63 9.83
C VAL A 407 5.50 10.99 9.41
N VAL A 408 4.84 11.72 10.32
CA VAL A 408 4.22 13.03 10.04
C VAL A 408 4.81 14.07 10.98
N PRO A 409 5.60 15.03 10.47
CA PRO A 409 6.10 16.17 11.27
C PRO A 409 4.95 17.00 11.85
N LEU A 410 5.11 17.48 13.09
CA LEU A 410 4.10 18.30 13.80
C LEU A 410 4.48 19.79 13.91
N GLY A 411 5.44 20.26 13.10
CA GLY A 411 6.06 21.55 13.30
C GLY A 411 7.08 21.50 14.46
N GLY A 412 8.32 21.81 14.17
CA GLY A 412 9.45 21.52 15.06
C GLY A 412 9.92 20.07 14.91
N SER A 413 10.55 19.50 15.95
CA SER A 413 11.21 18.18 15.88
C SER A 413 10.34 17.01 16.32
N ASP A 414 9.10 17.25 16.69
CA ASP A 414 8.10 16.21 17.04
C ASP A 414 7.46 15.59 15.80
N ALA A 415 7.04 14.35 15.90
CA ALA A 415 6.37 13.65 14.81
C ALA A 415 5.30 12.66 15.29
N LEU A 416 4.29 12.40 14.45
CA LEU A 416 3.39 11.26 14.59
C LEU A 416 3.93 10.08 13.80
N LEU A 417 3.86 8.90 14.39
CA LEU A 417 4.27 7.63 13.80
C LEU A 417 3.09 6.69 13.70
N LEU A 418 2.77 6.20 12.51
CA LEU A 418 1.81 5.11 12.33
C LEU A 418 2.51 3.79 12.60
N VAL A 419 2.09 3.08 13.64
CA VAL A 419 2.62 1.75 13.97
C VAL A 419 1.53 0.71 13.80
N ALA A 420 1.85 -0.38 13.11
CA ALA A 420 0.95 -1.51 12.88
C ALA A 420 1.69 -2.84 13.05
N SER A 421 1.00 -3.86 13.56
CA SER A 421 1.49 -5.23 13.61
C SER A 421 0.51 -6.20 12.96
N TYR A 422 0.84 -7.48 12.91
CA TYR A 422 -0.09 -8.48 12.40
C TYR A 422 -1.31 -8.66 13.30
N LEU A 423 -1.13 -8.56 14.62
CA LEU A 423 -2.14 -8.92 15.62
C LEU A 423 -2.79 -7.70 16.29
N GLU A 424 -2.09 -6.55 16.32
CA GLU A 424 -2.60 -5.32 16.92
C GLU A 424 -3.05 -4.33 15.85
N PRO A 425 -4.21 -3.70 16.03
CA PRO A 425 -4.69 -2.65 15.14
C PRO A 425 -3.71 -1.47 15.04
N PRO A 426 -3.73 -0.71 13.93
CA PRO A 426 -2.86 0.44 13.76
C PRO A 426 -3.15 1.52 14.81
N ALA A 427 -2.07 2.14 15.27
CA ALA A 427 -2.11 3.25 16.22
C ALA A 427 -1.16 4.36 15.79
N TRP A 428 -1.58 5.60 15.97
CA TRP A 428 -0.71 6.74 15.86
C TRP A 428 -0.07 7.02 17.22
N LEU A 429 1.26 7.02 17.24
CA LEU A 429 2.07 7.36 18.40
C LEU A 429 2.72 8.72 18.15
N GLN A 430 2.84 9.54 19.17
CA GLN A 430 3.58 10.80 19.08
C GLN A 430 4.99 10.58 19.62
N PHE A 431 5.98 10.95 18.84
CA PHE A 431 7.36 11.06 19.25
C PHE A 431 7.60 12.46 19.83
N ASP A 432 8.01 12.52 21.08
CA ASP A 432 8.46 13.72 21.78
C ASP A 432 9.98 13.79 21.66
N HIS A 433 10.44 14.81 20.95
CA HIS A 433 11.87 15.00 20.66
C HIS A 433 12.68 15.31 21.93
N GLU A 434 12.16 16.11 22.86
CA GLU A 434 12.88 16.48 24.08
C GLU A 434 13.06 15.29 25.02
N GLN A 435 12.02 14.46 25.16
CA GLN A 435 12.05 13.26 25.99
C GLN A 435 12.61 12.04 25.26
N GLN A 436 12.70 12.07 23.93
CA GLN A 436 13.05 10.93 23.04
C GLN A 436 12.19 9.69 23.31
N LYS A 437 10.88 9.90 23.51
CA LYS A 437 9.92 8.87 23.87
C LYS A 437 8.70 8.88 22.97
N LEU A 438 8.08 7.70 22.86
CA LEU A 438 6.80 7.54 22.23
C LEU A 438 5.67 7.60 23.26
N ALA A 439 4.66 8.38 22.96
CA ALA A 439 3.41 8.44 23.71
C ALA A 439 2.24 7.98 22.83
N LYS A 440 1.26 7.29 23.41
CA LYS A 440 0.00 6.95 22.73
C LYS A 440 -0.82 8.21 22.51
N THR A 441 -1.43 8.33 21.32
CA THR A 441 -2.39 9.37 21.00
C THR A 441 -3.83 8.86 21.16
N GLY A 442 -4.81 9.73 20.90
CA GLY A 442 -6.22 9.32 20.80
C GLY A 442 -6.57 8.63 19.47
N LEU A 443 -5.69 8.68 18.47
CA LEU A 443 -5.92 8.09 17.15
C LEU A 443 -5.50 6.61 17.14
N VAL A 444 -6.22 5.81 17.94
CA VAL A 444 -6.00 4.37 18.06
C VAL A 444 -7.23 3.65 17.52
N MET A 445 -7.04 2.78 16.55
CA MET A 445 -8.10 1.90 16.06
C MET A 445 -8.36 0.80 17.09
N THR A 446 -9.61 0.58 17.48
CA THR A 446 -10.06 -0.63 18.17
C THR A 446 -10.77 -1.55 17.19
N SER A 447 -10.64 -2.85 17.38
CA SER A 447 -11.25 -3.85 16.51
C SER A 447 -11.83 -5.00 17.33
N ALA A 448 -12.98 -5.52 16.89
CA ALA A 448 -13.53 -6.77 17.40
C ALA A 448 -12.71 -8.00 16.92
N SER A 449 -11.87 -7.82 15.92
CA SER A 449 -10.93 -8.85 15.47
C SER A 449 -9.76 -8.97 16.43
N ARG A 450 -9.99 -9.56 17.62
CA ARG A 450 -8.94 -9.77 18.63
C ARG A 450 -8.11 -11.01 18.29
N PHE A 451 -6.82 -10.93 18.59
CA PHE A 451 -5.84 -11.98 18.33
C PHE A 451 -5.05 -12.39 19.59
N ASP A 452 -5.64 -12.18 20.79
CA ASP A 452 -5.00 -12.52 22.07
C ASP A 452 -4.63 -14.02 22.16
N ASP A 453 -5.36 -14.86 21.42
CA ASP A 453 -5.15 -16.31 21.28
C ASP A 453 -4.22 -16.69 20.12
N ALA A 454 -3.65 -15.73 19.40
CA ALA A 454 -2.78 -15.98 18.26
C ALA A 454 -1.31 -15.64 18.58
N GLU A 455 -0.42 -16.13 17.72
CA GLU A 455 1.01 -15.86 17.75
C GLU A 455 1.55 -15.66 16.34
N VAL A 456 2.64 -14.91 16.21
CA VAL A 456 3.42 -14.76 14.98
C VAL A 456 4.75 -15.43 15.14
N ILE A 457 5.08 -16.36 14.23
CA ILE A 457 6.35 -17.06 14.19
C ILE A 457 7.09 -16.61 12.95
N ARG A 458 8.28 -16.02 13.14
CA ARG A 458 9.17 -15.72 12.03
C ARG A 458 10.07 -16.91 11.76
N ALA A 459 10.06 -17.35 10.50
CA ALA A 459 10.83 -18.51 10.05
C ALA A 459 11.55 -18.19 8.73
N TYR A 460 12.38 -19.13 8.28
CA TYR A 460 13.16 -18.99 7.04
C TYR A 460 13.11 -20.30 6.25
N ALA A 461 12.64 -20.23 5.02
CA ALA A 461 12.74 -21.32 4.07
C ALA A 461 14.06 -21.24 3.29
N ALA A 462 14.64 -22.37 2.93
CA ALA A 462 15.80 -22.43 2.06
C ALA A 462 15.30 -22.54 0.60
N SER A 463 15.54 -21.52 -0.22
CA SER A 463 15.25 -21.56 -1.64
C SER A 463 16.17 -22.53 -2.38
N LYS A 464 15.86 -22.83 -3.63
CA LYS A 464 16.59 -23.77 -4.48
C LYS A 464 18.09 -23.48 -4.59
N ASP A 465 18.47 -22.21 -4.52
CA ASP A 465 19.87 -21.76 -4.55
C ASP A 465 20.50 -21.56 -3.17
N GLY A 466 19.80 -21.99 -2.09
CA GLY A 466 20.24 -21.83 -0.71
C GLY A 466 19.90 -20.50 -0.07
N THR A 467 19.28 -19.56 -0.80
CA THR A 467 18.85 -18.27 -0.25
C THR A 467 17.84 -18.48 0.88
N ARG A 468 18.07 -17.84 2.03
CA ARG A 468 17.14 -17.86 3.16
C ARG A 468 16.02 -16.85 2.92
N VAL A 469 14.80 -17.35 2.71
CA VAL A 469 13.60 -16.58 2.45
C VAL A 469 12.78 -16.43 3.72
N PRO A 470 12.54 -15.20 4.22
CA PRO A 470 11.76 -15.01 5.43
C PRO A 470 10.27 -15.28 5.17
N LEU A 471 9.61 -15.85 6.19
CA LEU A 471 8.15 -15.99 6.21
C LEU A 471 7.63 -15.75 7.64
N ASN A 472 6.43 -15.16 7.72
CA ASN A 472 5.76 -14.86 8.97
C ASN A 472 4.50 -15.73 9.07
N ILE A 473 4.45 -16.62 10.04
CA ILE A 473 3.40 -17.62 10.23
C ILE A 473 2.49 -17.14 11.35
N VAL A 474 1.24 -16.87 11.03
CA VAL A 474 0.21 -16.43 11.98
C VAL A 474 -0.74 -17.59 12.24
N ARG A 475 -0.83 -18.02 13.50
CA ARG A 475 -1.67 -19.13 13.92
C ARG A 475 -2.22 -18.94 15.33
N ARG A 476 -3.19 -19.73 15.71
CA ARG A 476 -3.60 -19.77 17.13
C ARG A 476 -2.54 -20.46 17.97
N LYS A 477 -2.35 -19.98 19.20
CA LYS A 477 -1.47 -20.62 20.20
C LYS A 477 -1.93 -22.07 20.42
N GLY A 478 -0.99 -22.99 20.45
CA GLY A 478 -1.27 -24.42 20.62
C GLY A 478 -1.77 -25.13 19.35
N THR A 479 -1.73 -24.51 18.16
CA THR A 479 -2.00 -25.19 16.89
C THR A 479 -1.13 -26.43 16.74
N LYS A 480 -1.73 -27.60 16.51
CA LYS A 480 -1.00 -28.87 16.32
C LYS A 480 -0.28 -28.85 14.96
N LEU A 481 0.95 -29.34 14.95
CA LEU A 481 1.73 -29.52 13.73
C LEU A 481 1.67 -30.99 13.28
N ASP A 482 0.54 -31.39 12.74
CA ASP A 482 0.26 -32.75 12.25
C ASP A 482 -0.05 -32.79 10.74
N GLY A 483 0.07 -31.65 10.06
CA GLY A 483 -0.17 -31.51 8.62
C GLY A 483 -1.64 -31.30 8.23
N THR A 484 -2.55 -31.21 9.19
CA THR A 484 -3.99 -31.14 8.89
C THR A 484 -4.56 -29.72 8.82
N ASN A 485 -3.75 -28.68 9.17
CA ASN A 485 -4.28 -27.32 9.24
C ASN A 485 -4.48 -26.72 7.84
N PRO A 486 -5.67 -26.18 7.54
CA PRO A 486 -5.88 -25.36 6.36
C PRO A 486 -4.91 -24.16 6.40
N THR A 487 -4.09 -24.03 5.37
CA THR A 487 -3.05 -22.98 5.36
C THR A 487 -3.21 -22.11 4.12
N LEU A 488 -3.18 -20.79 4.32
CA LEU A 488 -3.21 -19.79 3.25
C LEU A 488 -1.85 -19.11 3.18
N LEU A 489 -1.11 -19.35 2.08
CA LEU A 489 0.20 -18.79 1.82
C LEU A 489 0.08 -17.60 0.89
N TYR A 490 0.48 -16.42 1.37
CA TYR A 490 0.48 -15.17 0.62
C TYR A 490 1.88 -14.80 0.15
N GLY A 491 1.98 -14.33 -1.12
CA GLY A 491 3.22 -13.80 -1.69
C GLY A 491 2.98 -12.68 -2.70
N TYR A 492 4.02 -11.84 -2.89
CA TYR A 492 4.03 -10.76 -3.88
C TYR A 492 5.28 -10.81 -4.77
N GLY A 493 6.47 -10.51 -4.24
CA GLY A 493 7.78 -10.69 -4.87
C GLY A 493 8.00 -9.85 -6.14
N GLY A 494 7.88 -8.53 -6.05
CA GLY A 494 8.16 -7.65 -7.19
C GLY A 494 8.19 -6.17 -6.84
N TYR A 495 8.62 -5.34 -7.79
CA TYR A 495 8.59 -3.87 -7.77
C TYR A 495 9.24 -3.23 -6.54
N SER A 496 10.22 -3.92 -5.93
CA SER A 496 10.84 -3.46 -4.67
C SER A 496 9.85 -3.24 -3.52
N ILE A 497 8.61 -3.75 -3.64
CA ILE A 497 7.60 -3.62 -2.59
C ILE A 497 7.89 -4.62 -1.48
N SER A 498 8.08 -4.10 -0.26
CA SER A 498 8.32 -4.91 0.92
C SER A 498 7.00 -5.30 1.57
N GLU A 499 6.81 -6.60 1.81
CA GLU A 499 5.68 -7.10 2.58
C GLU A 499 5.95 -6.89 4.08
N LYS A 500 5.34 -5.83 4.62
CA LYS A 500 5.49 -5.40 6.01
C LYS A 500 4.37 -5.92 6.90
N PRO A 501 4.59 -6.03 8.24
CA PRO A 501 3.53 -6.26 9.19
C PRO A 501 2.38 -5.24 9.01
N ARG A 502 1.16 -5.77 8.93
CA ARG A 502 -0.07 -4.98 8.86
C ARG A 502 -1.17 -5.71 9.60
N PHE A 503 -2.10 -4.97 10.19
CA PHE A 503 -3.21 -5.59 10.92
C PHE A 503 -4.05 -6.48 10.01
N LEU A 504 -4.17 -7.73 10.39
CA LEU A 504 -4.80 -8.75 9.56
C LEU A 504 -6.34 -8.70 9.59
N GLY A 505 -6.92 -8.09 10.63
CA GLY A 505 -8.34 -7.77 10.71
C GLY A 505 -9.30 -8.95 10.58
N ALA A 506 -10.53 -8.65 10.18
CA ALA A 506 -11.64 -9.60 10.18
C ALA A 506 -11.44 -10.82 9.28
N ARG A 507 -10.79 -10.66 8.11
CA ARG A 507 -10.56 -11.78 7.17
C ARG A 507 -9.73 -12.87 7.81
N THR A 508 -8.59 -12.50 8.38
CA THR A 508 -7.69 -13.48 9.02
C THR A 508 -8.26 -13.99 10.33
N ARG A 509 -9.01 -13.15 11.10
CA ARG A 509 -9.70 -13.65 12.30
C ARG A 509 -10.67 -14.77 11.98
N VAL A 510 -11.52 -14.60 10.95
CA VAL A 510 -12.44 -15.64 10.50
C VAL A 510 -11.68 -16.89 10.04
N TRP A 511 -10.54 -16.73 9.36
CA TRP A 511 -9.69 -17.86 8.94
C TRP A 511 -9.13 -18.63 10.13
N LEU A 512 -8.58 -17.92 11.15
CA LEU A 512 -8.07 -18.54 12.37
C LEU A 512 -9.19 -19.18 13.21
N ASP A 513 -10.41 -18.62 13.21
CA ASP A 513 -11.58 -19.21 13.88
C ASP A 513 -11.92 -20.61 13.32
N GLN A 514 -11.61 -20.88 12.06
CA GLN A 514 -11.77 -22.19 11.40
C GLN A 514 -10.55 -23.10 11.57
N GLY A 515 -9.59 -22.76 12.43
CA GLY A 515 -8.34 -23.52 12.62
C GLY A 515 -7.30 -23.30 11.53
N GLY A 516 -7.48 -22.26 10.69
CA GLY A 516 -6.56 -21.94 9.60
C GLY A 516 -5.24 -21.36 10.09
N VAL A 517 -4.20 -21.50 9.28
CA VAL A 517 -2.88 -20.85 9.42
C VAL A 517 -2.74 -19.84 8.27
N TYR A 518 -2.29 -18.62 8.57
CA TYR A 518 -2.01 -17.59 7.56
C TYR A 518 -0.52 -17.33 7.50
N VAL A 519 0.06 -17.35 6.30
CA VAL A 519 1.50 -17.17 6.12
C VAL A 519 1.76 -16.07 5.10
N LEU A 520 2.65 -15.15 5.45
CA LEU A 520 3.07 -14.05 4.60
C LEU A 520 4.56 -14.19 4.33
N THR A 521 4.95 -14.17 3.06
CA THR A 521 6.33 -14.37 2.61
C THR A 521 7.00 -13.07 2.20
N ASN A 522 8.31 -12.98 2.46
CA ASN A 522 9.16 -11.86 2.06
C ASN A 522 10.10 -12.32 0.94
N LEU A 523 9.57 -12.38 -0.29
CA LEU A 523 10.25 -12.98 -1.44
C LEU A 523 11.27 -12.03 -2.08
N ARG A 524 12.29 -12.58 -2.75
CA ARG A 524 13.11 -11.79 -3.67
C ARG A 524 12.23 -11.05 -4.69
N GLY A 525 12.73 -9.95 -5.23
CA GLY A 525 11.93 -9.02 -6.04
C GLY A 525 11.23 -7.93 -5.21
N GLY A 526 11.01 -8.15 -3.92
CA GLY A 526 10.65 -7.14 -2.92
C GLY A 526 11.83 -6.27 -2.49
N GLY A 527 11.61 -5.36 -1.54
CA GLY A 527 12.61 -4.41 -1.03
C GLY A 527 13.20 -4.74 0.34
N GLU A 528 12.85 -5.87 0.94
CA GLU A 528 13.08 -6.20 2.36
C GLU A 528 14.56 -6.17 2.79
N TYR A 529 15.47 -6.38 1.84
CA TYR A 529 16.92 -6.27 2.04
C TYR A 529 17.57 -5.33 1.01
N GLY A 530 16.81 -4.41 0.44
CA GLY A 530 17.28 -3.37 -0.48
C GLY A 530 17.39 -3.82 -1.93
N VAL A 531 18.18 -3.04 -2.71
CA VAL A 531 18.26 -3.17 -4.17
C VAL A 531 18.75 -4.53 -4.64
N GLU A 532 19.67 -5.16 -3.91
CA GLU A 532 20.20 -6.50 -4.29
C GLU A 532 19.10 -7.57 -4.16
N TRP A 533 18.25 -7.49 -3.12
CA TRP A 533 17.12 -8.39 -2.95
C TRP A 533 16.08 -8.22 -4.06
N HIS A 534 15.80 -6.97 -4.44
CA HIS A 534 14.94 -6.67 -5.58
C HIS A 534 15.51 -7.23 -6.89
N LYS A 535 16.76 -6.90 -7.22
CA LYS A 535 17.42 -7.33 -8.45
C LYS A 535 17.62 -8.84 -8.55
N ALA A 536 17.64 -9.55 -7.43
CA ALA A 536 17.71 -11.00 -7.42
C ALA A 536 16.39 -11.70 -7.80
N GLY A 537 15.27 -10.95 -7.92
CA GLY A 537 13.95 -11.47 -8.27
C GLY A 537 13.25 -10.73 -9.42
N ASN A 538 13.94 -9.87 -10.19
CA ASN A 538 13.32 -9.14 -11.29
C ASN A 538 13.84 -9.56 -12.66
N LEU A 539 13.15 -9.16 -13.73
CA LEU A 539 13.51 -9.39 -15.13
C LEU A 539 13.92 -10.86 -15.38
N THR A 540 15.14 -11.09 -15.88
CA THR A 540 15.67 -12.43 -16.18
C THR A 540 15.85 -13.34 -14.96
N LYS A 541 15.76 -12.79 -13.74
CA LYS A 541 15.87 -13.52 -12.47
C LYS A 541 14.50 -13.78 -11.82
N LYS A 542 13.40 -13.52 -12.52
CA LYS A 542 12.04 -13.67 -11.98
C LYS A 542 11.76 -15.09 -11.49
N GLN A 543 12.37 -16.12 -12.07
CA GLN A 543 12.26 -17.51 -11.61
C GLN A 543 12.62 -17.69 -10.13
N ASN A 544 13.55 -16.89 -9.59
CA ASN A 544 13.93 -16.95 -8.18
C ASN A 544 12.75 -16.64 -7.24
N VAL A 545 11.81 -15.78 -7.67
CA VAL A 545 10.60 -15.45 -6.89
C VAL A 545 9.69 -16.68 -6.76
N PHE A 546 9.54 -17.42 -7.87
CA PHE A 546 8.73 -18.64 -7.90
C PHE A 546 9.38 -19.74 -7.07
N ASP A 547 10.70 -19.90 -7.20
CA ASP A 547 11.47 -20.89 -6.41
C ASP A 547 11.42 -20.56 -4.89
N ASP A 548 11.48 -19.27 -4.52
CA ASP A 548 11.32 -18.81 -3.13
C ASP A 548 9.95 -19.15 -2.57
N PHE A 549 8.88 -18.90 -3.35
CA PHE A 549 7.52 -19.16 -2.92
C PHE A 549 7.25 -20.66 -2.77
N LEU A 550 7.75 -21.47 -3.69
CA LEU A 550 7.69 -22.93 -3.62
C LEU A 550 8.47 -23.47 -2.41
N ALA A 551 9.65 -22.88 -2.11
CA ALA A 551 10.42 -23.25 -0.92
C ALA A 551 9.68 -22.93 0.38
N CYS A 552 8.96 -21.80 0.44
CA CYS A 552 8.10 -21.48 1.58
C CYS A 552 6.95 -22.49 1.74
N ALA A 553 6.32 -22.89 0.63
CA ALA A 553 5.28 -23.94 0.64
C ALA A 553 5.85 -25.27 1.14
N GLN A 554 7.00 -25.70 0.64
CA GLN A 554 7.68 -26.93 1.04
C GLN A 554 8.06 -26.89 2.53
N TYR A 555 8.61 -25.75 3.02
CA TYR A 555 8.90 -25.56 4.43
C TYR A 555 7.67 -25.80 5.32
N LEU A 556 6.50 -25.27 4.94
CA LEU A 556 5.27 -25.47 5.72
C LEU A 556 4.82 -26.93 5.76
N ILE A 557 5.04 -27.68 4.67
CA ILE A 557 4.73 -29.11 4.58
C ILE A 557 5.73 -29.90 5.45
N ASP A 558 7.02 -29.66 5.32
CA ASP A 558 8.08 -30.37 6.06
C ASP A 558 7.96 -30.14 7.58
N GLN A 559 7.59 -28.92 7.99
CA GLN A 559 7.34 -28.56 9.39
C GLN A 559 5.93 -28.99 9.88
N LYS A 560 5.17 -29.72 9.06
CA LYS A 560 3.85 -30.27 9.39
C LYS A 560 2.80 -29.20 9.76
N TYR A 561 2.93 -27.99 9.22
CA TYR A 561 1.85 -27.01 9.32
C TYR A 561 0.66 -27.46 8.46
N THR A 562 0.93 -28.01 7.29
CA THR A 562 -0.09 -28.36 6.30
C THR A 562 0.36 -29.54 5.40
N THR A 563 -0.49 -29.91 4.45
CA THR A 563 -0.16 -30.80 3.33
C THR A 563 -0.58 -30.13 2.02
N PRO A 564 -0.18 -30.63 0.84
CA PRO A 564 -0.64 -30.09 -0.44
C PRO A 564 -2.16 -30.00 -0.58
N GLN A 565 -2.90 -30.90 0.07
CA GLN A 565 -4.37 -30.95 0.04
C GLN A 565 -5.03 -29.86 0.91
N HIS A 566 -4.29 -29.32 1.88
CA HIS A 566 -4.77 -28.30 2.81
C HIS A 566 -4.10 -26.93 2.59
N LEU A 567 -3.23 -26.79 1.57
CA LEU A 567 -2.53 -25.57 1.22
C LEU A 567 -3.28 -24.82 0.12
N ALA A 568 -3.60 -23.56 0.38
CA ALA A 568 -4.07 -22.61 -0.61
C ALA A 568 -3.07 -21.46 -0.76
N ILE A 569 -3.02 -20.85 -1.94
CA ILE A 569 -2.12 -19.72 -2.26
C ILE A 569 -2.93 -18.47 -2.57
N LEU A 570 -2.38 -17.30 -2.25
CA LEU A 570 -3.01 -16.00 -2.45
C LEU A 570 -1.97 -14.98 -2.90
N GLY A 571 -2.31 -14.19 -3.92
CA GLY A 571 -1.51 -13.06 -4.39
C GLY A 571 -2.37 -12.06 -5.12
N GLY A 572 -2.02 -10.78 -5.04
CA GLY A 572 -2.71 -9.70 -5.74
C GLY A 572 -1.75 -8.97 -6.69
N SER A 573 -2.25 -8.38 -7.79
CA SER A 573 -1.43 -7.62 -8.76
C SER A 573 -0.26 -8.49 -9.28
N ASN A 574 0.99 -8.07 -9.12
CA ASN A 574 2.18 -8.90 -9.42
C ASN A 574 2.15 -10.27 -8.69
N GLY A 575 1.55 -10.34 -7.49
CA GLY A 575 1.28 -11.62 -6.82
C GLY A 575 0.30 -12.51 -7.60
N GLY A 576 -0.56 -11.96 -8.46
CA GLY A 576 -1.39 -12.73 -9.39
C GLY A 576 -0.55 -13.46 -10.45
N LEU A 577 0.49 -12.82 -10.99
CA LEU A 577 1.48 -13.48 -11.84
C LEU A 577 2.16 -14.64 -11.08
N LEU A 578 2.58 -14.41 -9.83
CA LEU A 578 3.16 -15.44 -8.96
C LEU A 578 2.20 -16.65 -8.78
N MET A 579 0.90 -16.39 -8.62
CA MET A 579 -0.10 -17.46 -8.48
C MET A 579 -0.30 -18.25 -9.77
N GLY A 580 -0.21 -17.61 -10.93
CA GLY A 580 -0.35 -18.26 -12.23
C GLY A 580 0.86 -19.10 -12.62
N ALA A 581 2.06 -18.68 -12.21
CA ALA A 581 3.31 -19.39 -12.49
C ALA A 581 3.52 -20.60 -11.59
#